data_cc43d946c1fd83f2599b5103b3108a02
#
_entry.id   cc43d946c1fd83f2599b5103b3108a02
#
_cell.length_a   1.000
_cell.length_b   1.000
_cell.length_c   1.000
_cell.angle_alpha   90.00
_cell.angle_beta   90.00
_cell.angle_gamma   90.00
#
_symmetry.space_group_name_H-M   'P 1'
#
loop_
_entity.id
_entity.type
_entity.pdbx_description
1 polymer ?
#
loop_
_entity_poly.entity_id
_entity_poly.type
_entity_poly.pdbx_seq_one_letter_code
_entity_poly.pdbx_strand_id
1 'polypeptide(L)'
;ENTISSYLLTIRMYQQLSGEITKQNLLAFKGYLIETYKPKTVNLRIQAINKYLEFIKKDKLRLAPVKIQQKNFLENVISDADYKFLKNCLKRDKNWEWYFVVRYLAATGARVSELIQIKVEHVFNGYFDLYSKGGKLRRLYIPKKLKIETEVWLNEKGITSGYLFLNRFGN
;
A
#
# COMPACT_ATOMS: atom_id res chain seq x y z
N GLU A 1 7.98 3.13 10.33
CA GLU A 1 8.60 1.77 10.50
C GLU A 1 9.09 1.20 9.18
N ASN A 2 8.24 1.02 8.17
CA ASN A 2 8.61 0.40 6.89
C ASN A 2 9.75 1.12 6.14
N THR A 3 9.86 2.45 6.22
CA THR A 3 10.93 3.21 5.56
C THR A 3 12.28 2.95 6.23
N ILE A 4 12.32 2.93 7.55
CA ILE A 4 13.55 2.66 8.32
C ILE A 4 14.03 1.25 8.03
N SER A 5 13.16 0.26 8.10
CA SER A 5 13.49 -1.14 7.79
C SER A 5 14.05 -1.30 6.37
N SER A 6 13.45 -0.64 5.40
CA SER A 6 13.93 -0.64 4.01
C SER A 6 15.32 0.01 3.85
N TYR A 7 15.57 1.10 4.59
CA TYR A 7 16.86 1.78 4.56
C TYR A 7 17.94 0.93 5.22
N LEU A 8 17.67 0.36 6.39
CA LEU A 8 18.60 -0.55 7.09
C LEU A 8 18.93 -1.78 6.24
N LEU A 9 17.94 -2.37 5.58
CA LEU A 9 18.17 -3.48 4.65
C LEU A 9 19.15 -3.09 3.54
N THR A 10 18.99 -1.90 2.98
CA THR A 10 19.87 -1.41 1.90
C THR A 10 21.31 -1.18 2.39
N ILE A 11 21.47 -0.61 3.58
CA ILE A 11 22.80 -0.38 4.18
C ILE A 11 23.51 -1.71 4.45
N ARG A 12 22.79 -2.70 5.04
CA ARG A 12 23.34 -4.04 5.26
C ARG A 12 23.76 -4.72 3.97
N MET A 13 22.93 -4.60 2.91
CA MET A 13 23.28 -5.12 1.58
C MET A 13 24.55 -4.50 1.02
N TYR A 14 24.73 -3.17 1.15
CA TYR A 14 25.95 -2.49 0.75
C TYR A 14 27.16 -3.00 1.53
N GLN A 15 27.06 -3.13 2.85
CA GLN A 15 28.12 -3.63 3.71
C GLN A 15 28.56 -5.06 3.36
N GLN A 16 27.61 -5.91 3.02
CA GLN A 16 27.90 -7.30 2.60
C GLN A 16 28.63 -7.37 1.25
N LEU A 17 28.31 -6.48 0.32
CA LEU A 17 28.87 -6.51 -1.04
C LEU A 17 30.21 -5.76 -1.16
N SER A 18 30.40 -4.69 -0.41
CA SER A 18 31.50 -3.76 -0.66
C SER A 18 32.29 -3.34 0.58
N GLY A 19 31.71 -3.44 1.78
CA GLY A 19 32.34 -3.13 3.08
C GLY A 19 32.75 -1.68 3.27
N GLU A 20 33.73 -1.20 2.48
CA GLU A 20 34.33 0.12 2.60
C GLU A 20 33.59 1.17 1.78
N ILE A 21 33.44 2.39 2.36
CA ILE A 21 32.74 3.51 1.70
C ILE A 21 33.72 4.33 0.89
N THR A 22 33.91 3.93 -0.36
CA THR A 22 34.66 4.64 -1.41
C THR A 22 33.74 4.99 -2.57
N LYS A 23 34.12 5.98 -3.38
CA LYS A 23 33.38 6.35 -4.58
C LYS A 23 33.29 5.18 -5.57
N GLN A 24 34.33 4.39 -5.69
CA GLN A 24 34.37 3.23 -6.58
C GLN A 24 33.39 2.15 -6.13
N ASN A 25 33.38 1.79 -4.84
CA ASN A 25 32.48 0.79 -4.29
C ASN A 25 31.01 1.23 -4.37
N LEU A 26 30.72 2.52 -4.15
CA LEU A 26 29.36 3.07 -4.31
C LEU A 26 28.88 3.02 -5.76
N LEU A 27 29.74 3.28 -6.74
CA LEU A 27 29.39 3.14 -8.15
C LEU A 27 29.19 1.68 -8.55
N ALA A 28 30.05 0.77 -8.08
CA ALA A 28 29.88 -0.68 -8.28
C ALA A 28 28.55 -1.17 -7.69
N PHE A 29 28.22 -0.74 -6.46
CA PHE A 29 26.93 -1.05 -5.83
C PHE A 29 25.76 -0.51 -6.64
N LYS A 30 25.84 0.72 -7.17
CA LYS A 30 24.81 1.27 -8.06
C LYS A 30 24.66 0.42 -9.33
N GLY A 31 25.77 -0.03 -9.93
CA GLY A 31 25.76 -0.96 -11.08
C GLY A 31 24.99 -2.24 -10.75
N TYR A 32 25.34 -2.90 -9.65
CA TYR A 32 24.64 -4.07 -9.15
C TYR A 32 23.13 -3.83 -8.95
N LEU A 33 22.75 -2.69 -8.37
CA LEU A 33 21.35 -2.34 -8.19
C LEU A 33 20.60 -2.19 -9.52
N ILE A 34 21.23 -1.61 -10.53
CA ILE A 34 20.64 -1.42 -11.87
C ILE A 34 20.41 -2.77 -12.56
N GLU A 35 21.34 -3.70 -12.43
CA GLU A 35 21.22 -5.03 -13.02
C GLU A 35 20.16 -5.89 -12.31
N THR A 36 20.01 -5.71 -10.99
CA THR A 36 19.18 -6.60 -10.17
C THR A 36 17.74 -6.10 -9.99
N TYR A 37 17.50 -4.79 -10.00
CA TYR A 37 16.23 -4.21 -9.58
C TYR A 37 15.60 -3.26 -10.60
N LYS A 38 14.26 -3.11 -10.53
CA LYS A 38 13.54 -2.11 -11.32
C LYS A 38 13.96 -0.68 -10.92
N PRO A 39 13.96 0.30 -11.85
CA PRO A 39 14.45 1.67 -11.63
C PRO A 39 13.88 2.38 -10.38
N LYS A 40 12.59 2.17 -10.06
CA LYS A 40 11.98 2.72 -8.83
C LYS A 40 12.65 2.17 -7.56
N THR A 41 12.95 0.86 -7.53
CA THR A 41 13.64 0.22 -6.41
C THR A 41 15.08 0.66 -6.31
N VAL A 42 15.78 0.81 -7.45
CA VAL A 42 17.15 1.37 -7.51
C VAL A 42 17.18 2.74 -6.86
N ASN A 43 16.28 3.63 -7.23
CA ASN A 43 16.24 5.00 -6.69
C ASN A 43 15.91 5.02 -5.19
N LEU A 44 15.02 4.13 -4.71
CA LEU A 44 14.76 3.98 -3.27
C LEU A 44 16.02 3.57 -2.51
N ARG A 45 16.79 2.62 -3.04
CA ARG A 45 18.05 2.16 -2.42
C ARG A 45 19.14 3.21 -2.50
N ILE A 46 19.27 3.95 -3.62
CA ILE A 46 20.17 5.09 -3.74
C ILE A 46 19.82 6.16 -2.70
N GLN A 47 18.54 6.44 -2.49
CA GLN A 47 18.10 7.38 -1.47
C GLN A 47 18.50 6.93 -0.06
N ALA A 48 18.37 5.65 0.25
CA ALA A 48 18.79 5.08 1.53
C ALA A 48 20.30 5.25 1.76
N ILE A 49 21.13 4.91 0.77
CA ILE A 49 22.58 5.10 0.82
C ILE A 49 22.94 6.57 0.96
N ASN A 50 22.31 7.46 0.20
CA ASN A 50 22.57 8.90 0.31
C ASN A 50 22.22 9.46 1.69
N LYS A 51 21.17 8.96 2.34
CA LYS A 51 20.84 9.32 3.72
C LYS A 51 21.87 8.79 4.73
N TYR A 52 22.40 7.61 4.49
CA TYR A 52 23.50 7.07 5.28
C TYR A 52 24.80 7.89 5.09
N LEU A 53 25.15 8.26 3.86
CA LEU A 53 26.31 9.13 3.56
C LEU A 53 26.18 10.50 4.23
N GLU A 54 24.97 11.08 4.26
CA GLU A 54 24.68 12.32 4.98
C GLU A 54 24.95 12.15 6.50
N PHE A 55 24.44 11.07 7.10
CA PHE A 55 24.63 10.77 8.51
C PHE A 55 26.12 10.67 8.90
N ILE A 56 26.93 10.01 8.06
CA ILE A 56 28.38 9.84 8.30
C ILE A 56 29.22 11.01 7.75
N LYS A 57 28.59 12.13 7.34
CA LYS A 57 29.24 13.35 6.84
C LYS A 57 30.11 13.12 5.57
N LYS A 58 29.70 12.20 4.71
CA LYS A 58 30.35 11.91 3.40
C LYS A 58 29.48 12.34 2.21
N ASP A 59 28.81 13.48 2.29
CA ASP A 59 27.87 13.99 1.28
C ASP A 59 28.44 14.11 -0.13
N LYS A 60 29.76 14.38 -0.24
CA LYS A 60 30.46 14.48 -1.52
C LYS A 60 30.41 13.19 -2.35
N LEU A 61 30.12 12.06 -1.70
CA LEU A 61 30.04 10.74 -2.34
C LEU A 61 28.62 10.35 -2.78
N ARG A 62 27.63 11.24 -2.66
CA ARG A 62 26.25 10.97 -3.04
C ARG A 62 26.12 10.42 -4.45
N LEU A 63 25.26 9.45 -4.61
CA LEU A 63 24.90 8.83 -5.88
C LEU A 63 23.73 9.57 -6.54
N ALA A 64 23.87 9.87 -7.83
CA ALA A 64 22.76 10.39 -8.61
C ALA A 64 21.72 9.27 -8.88
N PRO A 65 20.42 9.58 -8.84
CA PRO A 65 19.39 8.62 -9.18
C PRO A 65 19.46 8.21 -10.64
N VAL A 66 18.86 7.07 -10.99
CA VAL A 66 18.65 6.68 -12.38
C VAL A 66 17.41 7.36 -12.95
N LYS A 67 17.45 7.72 -14.23
CA LYS A 67 16.30 8.28 -14.92
C LYS A 67 15.21 7.24 -15.03
N ILE A 68 13.98 7.61 -14.69
CA ILE A 68 12.80 6.76 -14.83
C ILE A 68 11.95 7.36 -15.94
N GLN A 69 11.71 6.58 -16.99
CA GLN A 69 10.73 6.96 -17.98
C GLN A 69 9.33 6.75 -17.36
N GLN A 70 8.59 7.84 -17.20
CA GLN A 70 7.21 7.74 -16.72
C GLN A 70 6.32 7.27 -17.86
N LYS A 71 5.59 6.19 -17.64
CA LYS A 71 4.52 5.79 -18.52
C LYS A 71 3.31 6.71 -18.27
N ASN A 72 2.85 7.40 -19.30
CA ASN A 72 1.70 8.32 -19.21
C ASN A 72 0.35 7.60 -19.21
N PHE A 73 0.34 6.27 -19.17
CA PHE A 73 -0.87 5.46 -19.12
C PHE A 73 -0.77 4.40 -18.02
N LEU A 74 -1.90 4.12 -17.42
CA LEU A 74 -2.02 3.09 -16.40
C LEU A 74 -2.26 1.75 -17.08
N GLU A 75 -1.31 0.82 -16.93
CA GLU A 75 -1.50 -0.59 -17.30
C GLU A 75 -2.21 -1.32 -16.15
N ASN A 76 -3.00 -2.33 -16.50
CA ASN A 76 -3.69 -3.20 -15.53
C ASN A 76 -4.71 -2.46 -14.62
N VAL A 77 -5.40 -1.48 -15.18
CA VAL A 77 -6.56 -0.88 -14.51
C VAL A 77 -7.76 -1.78 -14.77
N ILE A 78 -8.44 -2.18 -13.70
CA ILE A 78 -9.68 -2.95 -13.82
C ILE A 78 -10.74 -2.11 -14.55
N SER A 79 -11.35 -2.66 -15.60
CA SER A 79 -12.42 -1.99 -16.32
C SER A 79 -13.74 -2.02 -15.54
N ASP A 80 -14.69 -1.13 -15.89
CA ASP A 80 -16.04 -1.18 -15.32
C ASP A 80 -16.75 -2.50 -15.62
N ALA A 81 -16.47 -3.10 -16.77
CA ALA A 81 -17.00 -4.41 -17.16
C ALA A 81 -16.44 -5.52 -16.25
N ASP A 82 -15.12 -5.53 -16.02
CA ASP A 82 -14.47 -6.51 -15.13
C ASP A 82 -14.96 -6.37 -13.69
N TYR A 83 -15.10 -5.13 -13.21
CA TYR A 83 -15.66 -4.87 -11.88
C TYR A 83 -17.09 -5.40 -11.74
N LYS A 84 -17.96 -5.12 -12.71
CA LYS A 84 -19.33 -5.62 -12.73
C LYS A 84 -19.38 -7.14 -12.78
N PHE A 85 -18.55 -7.76 -13.62
CA PHE A 85 -18.44 -9.20 -13.74
C PHE A 85 -18.02 -9.83 -12.41
N LEU A 86 -16.90 -9.39 -11.82
CA LEU A 86 -16.41 -9.89 -10.54
C LEU A 86 -17.47 -9.76 -9.43
N LYS A 87 -18.10 -8.61 -9.32
CA LYS A 87 -19.17 -8.36 -8.33
C LYS A 87 -20.33 -9.33 -8.49
N ASN A 88 -20.76 -9.58 -9.74
CA ASN A 88 -21.88 -10.50 -10.02
C ASN A 88 -21.50 -11.96 -9.73
N CYS A 89 -20.27 -12.38 -10.04
CA CYS A 89 -19.78 -13.70 -9.66
C CYS A 89 -19.78 -13.90 -8.15
N LEU A 90 -19.22 -12.96 -7.39
CA LEU A 90 -19.17 -13.04 -5.93
C LEU A 90 -20.59 -13.11 -5.31
N LYS A 91 -21.54 -12.35 -5.87
CA LYS A 91 -22.94 -12.39 -5.43
C LYS A 91 -23.60 -13.72 -5.75
N ARG A 92 -23.43 -14.25 -6.97
CA ARG A 92 -23.97 -15.56 -7.40
C ARG A 92 -23.43 -16.68 -6.51
N ASP A 93 -22.13 -16.64 -6.21
CA ASP A 93 -21.44 -17.66 -5.41
C ASP A 93 -21.68 -17.47 -3.88
N LYS A 94 -22.51 -16.48 -3.51
CA LYS A 94 -22.82 -16.10 -2.11
C LYS A 94 -21.60 -15.79 -1.26
N ASN A 95 -20.50 -15.37 -1.91
CA ASN A 95 -19.27 -14.95 -1.24
C ASN A 95 -19.38 -13.49 -0.81
N TRP A 96 -20.20 -13.25 0.21
CA TRP A 96 -20.58 -11.91 0.65
C TRP A 96 -19.42 -11.12 1.25
N GLU A 97 -18.47 -11.79 1.91
CA GLU A 97 -17.29 -11.14 2.51
C GLU A 97 -16.44 -10.47 1.42
N TRP A 98 -16.04 -11.23 0.39
CA TRP A 98 -15.30 -10.67 -0.74
C TRP A 98 -16.13 -9.71 -1.59
N TYR A 99 -17.44 -9.94 -1.69
CA TYR A 99 -18.36 -9.00 -2.35
C TYR A 99 -18.27 -7.62 -1.70
N PHE A 100 -18.37 -7.53 -0.36
CA PHE A 100 -18.28 -6.27 0.34
C PHE A 100 -16.87 -5.69 0.31
N VAL A 101 -15.81 -6.49 0.41
CA VAL A 101 -14.42 -6.02 0.23
C VAL A 101 -14.27 -5.28 -1.11
N VAL A 102 -14.67 -5.90 -2.21
CA VAL A 102 -14.61 -5.32 -3.56
C VAL A 102 -15.47 -4.06 -3.67
N ARG A 103 -16.67 -4.10 -3.12
CA ARG A 103 -17.62 -2.98 -3.11
C ARG A 103 -17.09 -1.77 -2.35
N TYR A 104 -16.53 -1.99 -1.17
CA TYR A 104 -15.97 -0.91 -0.36
C TYR A 104 -14.73 -0.29 -1.00
N LEU A 105 -13.80 -1.10 -1.51
CA LEU A 105 -12.63 -0.58 -2.22
C LEU A 105 -13.04 0.30 -3.41
N ALA A 106 -13.98 -0.17 -4.23
CA ALA A 106 -14.43 0.57 -5.41
C ALA A 106 -15.23 1.83 -5.07
N ALA A 107 -16.08 1.78 -4.03
CA ALA A 107 -17.00 2.87 -3.72
C ALA A 107 -16.38 3.97 -2.85
N THR A 108 -15.42 3.65 -1.99
CA THR A 108 -14.82 4.60 -1.05
C THR A 108 -13.44 5.07 -1.46
N GLY A 109 -12.75 4.35 -2.35
CA GLY A 109 -11.35 4.58 -2.68
C GLY A 109 -10.40 4.34 -1.48
N ALA A 110 -10.82 3.51 -0.51
CA ALA A 110 -9.99 3.14 0.63
C ALA A 110 -8.77 2.32 0.17
N ARG A 111 -7.63 2.52 0.83
CA ARG A 111 -6.52 1.58 0.72
C ARG A 111 -6.85 0.30 1.48
N VAL A 112 -6.21 -0.82 1.11
CA VAL A 112 -6.41 -2.10 1.82
C VAL A 112 -6.16 -1.95 3.33
N SER A 113 -5.10 -1.23 3.73
CA SER A 113 -4.79 -0.94 5.14
C SER A 113 -5.80 -0.04 5.84
N GLU A 114 -6.58 0.73 5.09
CA GLU A 114 -7.68 1.56 5.58
C GLU A 114 -8.97 0.74 5.67
N LEU A 115 -9.21 -0.12 4.67
CA LEU A 115 -10.38 -1.00 4.62
C LEU A 115 -10.50 -1.90 5.85
N ILE A 116 -9.40 -2.54 6.26
CA ILE A 116 -9.38 -3.44 7.42
C ILE A 116 -9.63 -2.73 8.76
N GLN A 117 -9.62 -1.40 8.80
CA GLN A 117 -9.94 -0.61 9.98
C GLN A 117 -11.42 -0.21 10.07
N ILE A 118 -12.22 -0.56 9.05
CA ILE A 118 -13.65 -0.24 9.06
C ILE A 118 -14.35 -1.12 10.09
N LYS A 119 -15.13 -0.48 10.94
CA LYS A 119 -15.98 -1.12 11.94
C LYS A 119 -17.44 -1.02 11.57
N VAL A 120 -18.25 -1.85 12.19
CA VAL A 120 -19.72 -1.87 12.01
C VAL A 120 -20.33 -0.49 12.32
N GLU A 121 -19.84 0.19 13.36
CA GLU A 121 -20.31 1.53 13.75
C GLU A 121 -20.08 2.56 12.64
N HIS A 122 -18.99 2.42 11.87
CA HIS A 122 -18.71 3.30 10.74
C HIS A 122 -19.74 3.12 9.60
N VAL A 123 -20.25 1.90 9.43
CA VAL A 123 -21.34 1.64 8.45
C VAL A 123 -22.59 2.41 8.85
N PHE A 124 -23.01 2.33 10.12
CA PHE A 124 -24.17 3.05 10.61
C PHE A 124 -24.00 4.58 10.53
N ASN A 125 -22.82 5.09 10.78
CA ASN A 125 -22.51 6.51 10.63
C ASN A 125 -22.48 6.98 9.18
N GLY A 126 -22.20 6.07 8.23
CA GLY A 126 -22.04 6.37 6.80
C GLY A 126 -20.71 6.99 6.43
N TYR A 127 -19.75 7.04 7.35
CA TYR A 127 -18.38 7.50 7.13
C TYR A 127 -17.42 6.89 8.16
N PHE A 128 -16.13 6.98 7.88
CA PHE A 128 -15.07 6.69 8.85
C PHE A 128 -13.89 7.63 8.68
N ASP A 129 -13.31 7.99 9.80
CA ASP A 129 -12.18 8.91 9.90
C ASP A 129 -10.89 8.13 10.09
N LEU A 130 -9.89 8.47 9.31
CA LEU A 130 -8.59 7.81 9.30
C LEU A 130 -7.47 8.82 9.48
N TYR A 131 -6.50 8.46 10.28
CA TYR A 131 -5.24 9.19 10.33
C TYR A 131 -4.31 8.67 9.22
N SER A 132 -4.07 9.52 8.23
CA SER A 132 -3.11 9.23 7.16
C SER A 132 -1.69 9.61 7.57
N LYS A 133 -0.71 9.19 6.75
CA LYS A 133 0.71 9.50 6.97
C LYS A 133 0.91 11.00 7.20
N GLY A 134 1.60 11.35 8.31
CA GLY A 134 1.84 12.74 8.70
C GLY A 134 0.74 13.36 9.58
N GLY A 135 -0.12 12.54 10.22
CA GLY A 135 -1.15 13.00 11.16
C GLY A 135 -2.36 13.69 10.50
N LYS A 136 -2.47 13.63 9.19
CA LYS A 136 -3.61 14.24 8.48
C LYS A 136 -4.85 13.38 8.63
N LEU A 137 -5.93 13.97 9.12
CA LEU A 137 -7.25 13.34 9.17
C LEU A 137 -7.84 13.26 7.75
N ARG A 138 -8.30 12.08 7.38
CA ARG A 138 -9.01 11.83 6.11
C ARG A 138 -10.34 11.17 6.42
N ARG A 139 -11.43 11.76 5.94
CA ARG A 139 -12.76 11.17 6.02
C ARG A 139 -13.10 10.44 4.73
N LEU A 140 -13.52 9.19 4.84
CA LEU A 140 -14.05 8.40 3.74
C LEU A 140 -15.55 8.19 3.96
N TYR A 141 -16.33 8.50 2.94
CA TYR A 141 -17.80 8.35 2.98
C TYR A 141 -18.22 7.00 2.41
N ILE A 142 -19.19 6.38 3.06
CA ILE A 142 -19.84 5.15 2.60
C ILE A 142 -21.11 5.55 1.85
N PRO A 143 -21.20 5.29 0.53
CA PRO A 143 -22.38 5.68 -0.24
C PRO A 143 -23.65 5.00 0.31
N LYS A 144 -24.74 5.75 0.32
CA LYS A 144 -26.02 5.32 0.90
C LYS A 144 -26.48 3.91 0.46
N LYS A 145 -26.34 3.60 -0.84
CA LYS A 145 -26.70 2.28 -1.37
C LYS A 145 -25.83 1.17 -0.77
N LEU A 146 -24.52 1.39 -0.64
CA LEU A 146 -23.61 0.41 -0.05
C LEU A 146 -23.86 0.26 1.45
N LYS A 147 -24.15 1.35 2.15
CA LYS A 147 -24.55 1.34 3.56
C LYS A 147 -25.75 0.42 3.78
N ILE A 148 -26.85 0.64 3.06
CA ILE A 148 -28.08 -0.15 3.18
C ILE A 148 -27.82 -1.64 2.88
N GLU A 149 -27.10 -1.94 1.79
CA GLU A 149 -26.74 -3.33 1.45
C GLU A 149 -25.93 -4.00 2.57
N THR A 150 -25.02 -3.26 3.19
CA THR A 150 -24.20 -3.78 4.28
C THR A 150 -25.00 -3.98 5.56
N GLU A 151 -25.88 -3.05 5.90
CA GLU A 151 -26.77 -3.17 7.07
C GLU A 151 -27.66 -4.42 6.99
N VAL A 152 -28.22 -4.70 5.81
CA VAL A 152 -29.00 -5.93 5.59
C VAL A 152 -28.14 -7.18 5.84
N TRP A 153 -26.96 -7.23 5.25
CA TRP A 153 -26.04 -8.37 5.42
C TRP A 153 -25.60 -8.55 6.88
N LEU A 154 -25.28 -7.45 7.59
CA LEU A 154 -24.92 -7.50 9.01
C LEU A 154 -26.06 -8.04 9.87
N ASN A 155 -27.29 -7.60 9.62
CA ASN A 155 -28.47 -8.08 10.32
C ASN A 155 -28.72 -9.59 10.08
N GLU A 156 -28.59 -10.05 8.82
CA GLU A 156 -28.72 -11.48 8.47
C GLU A 156 -27.65 -12.34 9.16
N LYS A 157 -26.47 -11.81 9.42
CA LYS A 157 -25.37 -12.48 10.11
C LYS A 157 -25.41 -12.33 11.64
N GLY A 158 -26.27 -11.47 12.17
CA GLY A 158 -26.31 -11.14 13.60
C GLY A 158 -25.08 -10.37 14.10
N ILE A 159 -24.37 -9.65 13.20
CA ILE A 159 -23.16 -8.89 13.52
C ILE A 159 -23.55 -7.46 13.92
N THR A 160 -23.32 -7.09 15.17
CA THR A 160 -23.73 -5.80 15.74
C THR A 160 -22.59 -4.85 16.07
N SER A 161 -21.35 -5.35 16.16
CA SER A 161 -20.17 -4.55 16.52
C SER A 161 -18.89 -5.22 16.04
N GLY A 162 -17.76 -4.48 16.13
CA GLY A 162 -16.44 -4.97 15.78
C GLY A 162 -15.99 -4.58 14.37
N TYR A 163 -14.91 -5.21 13.90
CA TYR A 163 -14.39 -4.96 12.55
C TYR A 163 -15.30 -5.56 11.49
N LEU A 164 -15.52 -4.79 10.41
CA LEU A 164 -16.38 -5.23 9.30
C LEU A 164 -15.73 -6.36 8.48
N PHE A 165 -14.43 -6.33 8.35
CA PHE A 165 -13.64 -7.30 7.57
C PHE A 165 -12.67 -8.03 8.49
N LEU A 166 -12.88 -9.31 8.65
CA LEU A 166 -12.03 -10.19 9.45
C LEU A 166 -11.22 -11.11 8.54
N ASN A 167 -10.03 -11.46 8.98
CA ASN A 167 -9.27 -12.52 8.32
C ASN A 167 -9.83 -13.89 8.71
N ARG A 168 -9.31 -14.96 8.09
CA ARG A 168 -9.73 -16.35 8.37
C ARG A 168 -9.54 -16.79 9.83
N PHE A 169 -8.84 -16.02 10.64
CA PHE A 169 -8.59 -16.29 12.06
C PHE A 169 -9.45 -15.43 12.99
N GLY A 170 -10.35 -14.60 12.43
CA GLY A 170 -11.26 -13.74 13.21
C GLY A 170 -10.61 -12.49 13.79
N ASN A 171 -9.44 -12.08 13.26
CA ASN A 171 -8.71 -10.87 13.67
C ASN A 171 -8.82 -9.79 12.61
#